data_72fee513c0d109b0c8c16c786826ee5e
#
_entry.id   72fee513c0d109b0c8c16c786826ee5e
#
_cell.length_a   1.000
_cell.length_b   1.000
_cell.length_c   1.000
_cell.angle_alpha   90.00
_cell.angle_beta   90.00
_cell.angle_gamma   90.00
#
_symmetry.space_group_name_H-M   'P 1'
#
loop_
_entity.id
_entity.type
_entity.pdbx_description
1 polymer ?
#
loop_
_entity_poly.entity_id
_entity_poly.type
_entity_poly.pdbx_seq_one_letter_code
_entity_poly.pdbx_strand_id
1 'polypeptide(L)'
;MSADAYHAPKTSPRLETLDVLSIGMSLDVFRQGQVWKALQEQNAAQTEALHVGSILPMDPKKYPTSADDKDMAYEKRQADALELGLKNFLEKWPIPTVTVVRGWNPNTPNLRFTPEETRESLSIKVNDLRVPAGLHWHRIANLKDGIICNDTPEGVLKALFSLFERNPDLPAVLVYANEGISMAGALSSRDVTLKSLGAVSGPRIPGKLTDAMVALIVGRPERVDWLRQYAPYTKVNENRIDPEFRGWGWRKPPVEFRPTPFIPQPWTERALEQWDALPVLARLHRPVSVPLTRPDTGERLKREALTAQLAAAWKTASATLTPAPARLFYDGGLNTTPLAELTPALGAAQSSLDLLDSRESYDLTQRLGDTGAASPFVGIALATMASYLNGDSSMVMPLRRKDQATLIGISSPTPGKKPAHDPFGVDLLPQTASGDGPPPSAAPAAPASRLATRLPPGEDYALEEF
;
A
#
# COMPACT_ATOMS: atom_id res chain seq x y z
N MET A 1 -4.74 -23.46 -32.42
CA MET A 1 -3.82 -22.72 -31.53
C MET A 1 -3.11 -23.78 -30.69
N SER A 2 -1.80 -23.85 -30.76
CA SER A 2 -0.98 -24.92 -30.17
C SER A 2 -1.04 -24.81 -28.64
N ALA A 3 -1.18 -25.96 -27.95
CA ALA A 3 -1.21 -26.08 -26.50
C ALA A 3 0.07 -25.58 -25.79
N ASP A 4 1.15 -25.37 -26.53
CA ASP A 4 2.45 -24.92 -26.03
C ASP A 4 2.49 -23.45 -25.58
N ALA A 5 1.46 -22.65 -25.90
CA ALA A 5 1.44 -21.22 -25.63
C ALA A 5 1.11 -20.85 -24.16
N TYR A 6 0.76 -21.80 -23.30
CA TYR A 6 0.18 -21.53 -21.98
C TYR A 6 0.95 -22.11 -20.79
N HIS A 7 2.15 -22.55 -20.97
CA HIS A 7 3.02 -22.77 -19.82
C HIS A 7 3.49 -21.41 -19.30
N ALA A 8 3.16 -21.10 -18.06
CA ALA A 8 3.81 -19.96 -17.42
C ALA A 8 5.31 -20.13 -17.59
N PRO A 9 6.02 -19.18 -18.22
CA PRO A 9 7.45 -19.35 -18.48
C PRO A 9 8.15 -19.59 -17.14
N LYS A 10 9.11 -20.50 -17.10
CA LYS A 10 9.87 -20.83 -15.88
C LYS A 10 10.58 -19.59 -15.30
N THR A 11 10.84 -18.60 -16.14
CA THR A 11 11.34 -17.27 -15.76
C THR A 11 10.54 -16.21 -16.52
N SER A 12 9.99 -15.26 -15.79
CA SER A 12 9.38 -14.08 -16.40
C SER A 12 10.46 -13.16 -16.96
N PRO A 13 10.23 -12.45 -18.07
CA PRO A 13 11.08 -11.34 -18.46
C PRO A 13 11.12 -10.31 -17.33
N ARG A 14 12.19 -9.52 -17.30
CA ARG A 14 12.31 -8.42 -16.35
C ARG A 14 11.11 -7.49 -16.47
N LEU A 15 10.44 -7.26 -15.37
CA LEU A 15 9.29 -6.36 -15.31
C LEU A 15 9.76 -4.93 -15.09
N GLU A 16 9.36 -4.02 -15.96
CA GLU A 16 9.68 -2.60 -15.82
C GLU A 16 8.55 -1.84 -15.09
N THR A 17 7.32 -2.37 -15.09
CA THR A 17 6.17 -1.78 -14.41
C THR A 17 5.32 -2.83 -13.71
N LEU A 18 4.60 -2.40 -12.68
CA LEU A 18 3.47 -3.10 -12.05
C LEU A 18 2.24 -2.20 -12.12
N ASP A 19 1.06 -2.79 -12.29
CA ASP A 19 -0.19 -2.06 -12.24
C ASP A 19 -0.61 -1.84 -10.78
N VAL A 20 -0.98 -0.62 -10.43
CA VAL A 20 -1.67 -0.30 -9.18
C VAL A 20 -3.15 -0.54 -9.39
N LEU A 21 -3.70 -1.57 -8.73
CA LEU A 21 -5.08 -2.03 -8.91
C LEU A 21 -6.02 -1.44 -7.88
N SER A 22 -5.52 -1.18 -6.68
CA SER A 22 -6.30 -0.58 -5.60
C SER A 22 -5.42 0.15 -4.61
N ILE A 23 -5.98 1.17 -3.97
CA ILE A 23 -5.36 1.92 -2.89
C ILE A 23 -6.38 2.08 -1.77
N GLY A 24 -5.95 1.80 -0.55
CA GLY A 24 -6.60 2.24 0.66
C GLY A 24 -5.60 3.06 1.47
N MET A 25 -5.96 4.27 1.83
CA MET A 25 -5.09 5.15 2.62
C MET A 25 -5.85 5.77 3.78
N SER A 26 -5.24 5.69 4.94
CA SER A 26 -5.66 6.36 6.15
C SER A 26 -4.48 7.14 6.71
N LEU A 27 -4.64 8.44 6.82
CA LEU A 27 -3.61 9.34 7.30
C LEU A 27 -4.23 10.26 8.34
N ASP A 28 -3.93 9.99 9.59
CA ASP A 28 -4.47 10.73 10.72
C ASP A 28 -6.02 10.80 10.67
N VAL A 29 -6.59 11.99 10.59
CA VAL A 29 -8.05 12.21 10.49
C VAL A 29 -8.57 12.08 9.06
N PHE A 30 -7.69 12.02 8.07
CA PHE A 30 -8.03 11.95 6.65
C PHE A 30 -8.05 10.53 6.09
N ARG A 31 -8.88 10.32 5.09
CA ARG A 31 -8.99 9.05 4.36
C ARG A 31 -8.87 9.28 2.86
N GLN A 32 -8.12 8.41 2.17
CA GLN A 32 -8.12 8.31 0.71
C GLN A 32 -7.97 9.67 0.00
N GLY A 33 -8.88 9.98 -0.91
CA GLY A 33 -8.94 11.24 -1.67
C GLY A 33 -9.08 12.49 -0.82
N GLN A 34 -9.51 12.39 0.45
CA GLN A 34 -9.54 13.54 1.36
C GLN A 34 -8.15 14.12 1.60
N VAL A 35 -7.10 13.28 1.65
CA VAL A 35 -5.71 13.74 1.80
C VAL A 35 -5.30 14.56 0.58
N TRP A 36 -5.57 14.02 -0.62
CA TRP A 36 -5.24 14.72 -1.87
C TRP A 36 -6.01 16.04 -1.99
N LYS A 37 -7.30 16.03 -1.68
CA LYS A 37 -8.14 17.24 -1.68
C LYS A 37 -7.60 18.31 -0.73
N ALA A 38 -7.25 17.96 0.51
CA ALA A 38 -6.68 18.90 1.47
C ALA A 38 -5.35 19.50 0.98
N LEU A 39 -4.50 18.72 0.33
CA LEU A 39 -3.27 19.22 -0.29
C LEU A 39 -3.57 20.19 -1.43
N GLN A 40 -4.59 19.93 -2.26
CA GLN A 40 -4.99 20.83 -3.35
C GLN A 40 -5.59 22.14 -2.85
N GLU A 41 -6.40 22.08 -1.81
CA GLU A 41 -6.96 23.28 -1.14
C GLU A 41 -5.85 24.15 -0.54
N GLN A 42 -4.84 23.52 0.06
CA GLN A 42 -3.67 24.19 0.58
C GLN A 42 -2.84 24.87 -0.53
N ASN A 43 -2.63 24.16 -1.67
CA ASN A 43 -1.92 24.72 -2.82
C ASN A 43 -2.67 25.89 -3.49
N ALA A 44 -4.00 25.91 -3.40
CA ALA A 44 -4.79 27.04 -3.88
C ALA A 44 -4.65 28.27 -2.96
N ALA A 45 -4.43 28.05 -1.66
CA ALA A 45 -4.21 29.13 -0.69
C ALA A 45 -2.76 29.63 -0.66
N GLN A 46 -1.78 28.75 -0.94
CA GLN A 46 -0.35 29.08 -0.87
C GLN A 46 0.42 28.36 -2.00
N THR A 47 0.99 29.16 -2.91
CA THR A 47 1.68 28.63 -4.09
C THR A 47 3.18 28.40 -3.88
N GLU A 48 3.77 28.98 -2.83
CA GLU A 48 5.21 28.81 -2.54
C GLU A 48 5.44 27.59 -1.63
N ALA A 49 6.13 26.56 -2.14
CA ALA A 49 6.33 25.29 -1.45
C ALA A 49 7.00 25.43 -0.08
N LEU A 50 7.89 26.39 0.10
CA LEU A 50 8.58 26.62 1.39
C LEU A 50 7.65 27.17 2.48
N HIS A 51 6.55 27.81 2.11
CA HIS A 51 5.61 28.44 3.04
C HIS A 51 4.36 27.59 3.30
N VAL A 52 4.21 26.48 2.60
CA VAL A 52 3.09 25.55 2.82
C VAL A 52 3.30 24.80 4.13
N GLY A 53 2.34 24.86 5.02
CA GLY A 53 2.37 24.15 6.30
C GLY A 53 1.81 22.73 6.22
N SER A 54 1.47 22.16 7.38
CA SER A 54 0.82 20.85 7.46
C SER A 54 -0.67 20.94 7.19
N ILE A 55 -1.24 19.93 6.53
CA ILE A 55 -2.71 19.77 6.41
C ILE A 55 -3.34 19.23 7.69
N LEU A 56 -2.53 18.71 8.63
CA LEU A 56 -3.04 18.10 9.84
C LEU A 56 -3.71 19.16 10.73
N PRO A 57 -4.91 18.88 11.27
CA PRO A 57 -5.60 19.83 12.13
C PRO A 57 -4.78 20.21 13.37
N MET A 58 -4.69 21.49 13.67
CA MET A 58 -4.04 22.01 14.89
C MET A 58 -4.98 22.03 16.10
N ASP A 59 -6.28 21.86 15.90
CA ASP A 59 -7.25 21.84 16.99
C ASP A 59 -7.13 20.55 17.80
N PRO A 60 -6.74 20.61 19.10
CA PRO A 60 -6.62 19.44 19.96
C PRO A 60 -7.92 18.61 20.06
N LYS A 61 -9.08 19.23 19.87
CA LYS A 61 -10.39 18.55 19.92
C LYS A 61 -10.58 17.54 18.77
N LYS A 62 -9.77 17.61 17.73
CA LYS A 62 -9.78 16.65 16.62
C LYS A 62 -9.07 15.33 16.97
N TYR A 63 -8.42 15.24 18.12
CA TYR A 63 -7.62 14.10 18.52
C TYR A 63 -8.11 13.51 19.84
N PRO A 64 -8.11 12.17 19.98
CA PRO A 64 -8.42 11.50 21.23
C PRO A 64 -7.41 11.88 22.31
N THR A 65 -7.86 11.98 23.56
CA THR A 65 -7.02 12.36 24.71
C THR A 65 -6.64 11.19 25.60
N SER A 66 -7.55 10.24 25.83
CA SER A 66 -7.25 9.03 26.59
C SER A 66 -6.37 8.04 25.82
N ALA A 67 -5.67 7.15 26.52
CA ALA A 67 -4.87 6.09 25.90
C ALA A 67 -5.76 5.13 25.11
N ASP A 68 -6.88 4.71 25.69
CA ASP A 68 -7.82 3.76 25.08
C ASP A 68 -8.45 4.34 23.81
N ASP A 69 -8.87 5.62 23.83
CA ASP A 69 -9.40 6.28 22.64
C ASP A 69 -8.36 6.41 21.53
N LYS A 70 -7.07 6.63 21.89
CA LYS A 70 -5.97 6.68 20.92
C LYS A 70 -5.75 5.33 20.27
N ASP A 71 -5.80 4.26 21.04
CA ASP A 71 -5.63 2.90 20.53
C ASP A 71 -6.82 2.49 19.64
N MET A 72 -8.05 2.79 20.07
CA MET A 72 -9.25 2.57 19.23
C MET A 72 -9.19 3.38 17.92
N ALA A 73 -8.79 4.65 17.98
CA ALA A 73 -8.63 5.47 16.79
C ALA A 73 -7.54 4.93 15.85
N TYR A 74 -6.45 4.40 16.40
CA TYR A 74 -5.40 3.76 15.64
C TYR A 74 -5.90 2.48 14.94
N GLU A 75 -6.58 1.59 15.66
CA GLU A 75 -7.17 0.38 15.08
C GLU A 75 -8.19 0.69 13.98
N LYS A 76 -9.04 1.70 14.23
CA LYS A 76 -9.98 2.19 13.21
C LYS A 76 -9.28 2.69 11.95
N ARG A 77 -8.19 3.43 12.07
CA ARG A 77 -7.39 3.89 10.93
C ARG A 77 -6.77 2.73 10.15
N GLN A 78 -6.31 1.71 10.86
CA GLN A 78 -5.80 0.48 10.24
C GLN A 78 -6.90 -0.23 9.45
N ALA A 79 -8.07 -0.41 10.05
CA ALA A 79 -9.23 -1.04 9.42
C ALA A 79 -9.71 -0.24 8.20
N ASP A 80 -9.81 1.09 8.32
CA ASP A 80 -10.24 1.96 7.22
C ASP A 80 -9.32 1.85 5.99
N ALA A 81 -8.01 1.83 6.21
CA ALA A 81 -7.06 1.66 5.10
C ALA A 81 -7.25 0.30 4.42
N LEU A 82 -7.47 -0.76 5.19
CA LEU A 82 -7.69 -2.09 4.66
C LEU A 82 -9.03 -2.19 3.92
N GLU A 83 -10.12 -1.63 4.49
CA GLU A 83 -11.42 -1.57 3.85
C GLU A 83 -11.36 -0.87 2.50
N LEU A 84 -10.82 0.34 2.46
CA LEU A 84 -10.68 1.14 1.23
C LEU A 84 -9.84 0.43 0.17
N GLY A 85 -8.81 -0.30 0.57
CA GLY A 85 -7.94 -1.05 -0.33
C GLY A 85 -8.53 -2.34 -0.87
N LEU A 86 -9.40 -3.01 -0.11
CA LEU A 86 -9.86 -4.36 -0.44
C LEU A 86 -11.34 -4.46 -0.78
N LYS A 87 -12.21 -3.52 -0.39
CA LYS A 87 -13.66 -3.64 -0.53
C LYS A 87 -14.15 -3.98 -1.96
N ASN A 88 -13.43 -3.55 -2.97
CA ASN A 88 -13.73 -3.82 -4.38
C ASN A 88 -12.79 -4.88 -5.00
N PHE A 89 -11.99 -5.55 -4.18
CA PHE A 89 -11.10 -6.60 -4.63
C PHE A 89 -11.78 -7.97 -4.53
N LEU A 90 -11.10 -9.03 -5.00
CA LEU A 90 -11.64 -10.38 -5.02
C LEU A 90 -11.98 -10.89 -3.62
N GLU A 91 -13.20 -11.35 -3.45
CA GLU A 91 -13.64 -12.09 -2.27
C GLU A 91 -13.05 -13.52 -2.30
N LYS A 92 -12.90 -14.11 -1.12
CA LYS A 92 -12.52 -15.53 -0.91
C LYS A 92 -11.15 -15.95 -1.47
N TRP A 93 -10.51 -15.17 -2.32
CA TRP A 93 -9.15 -15.45 -2.74
C TRP A 93 -8.14 -14.96 -1.69
N PRO A 94 -7.28 -15.85 -1.16
CA PRO A 94 -6.26 -15.46 -0.19
C PRO A 94 -5.19 -14.60 -0.86
N ILE A 95 -5.33 -13.28 -0.79
CA ILE A 95 -4.34 -12.37 -1.40
C ILE A 95 -3.01 -12.46 -0.65
N PRO A 96 -1.90 -12.78 -1.33
CA PRO A 96 -0.57 -12.74 -0.74
C PRO A 96 -0.24 -11.34 -0.22
N THR A 97 0.24 -11.25 1.03
CA THR A 97 0.40 -9.95 1.69
C THR A 97 1.81 -9.76 2.22
N VAL A 98 2.31 -8.54 2.05
CA VAL A 98 3.56 -8.03 2.60
C VAL A 98 3.23 -6.91 3.57
N THR A 99 3.71 -7.02 4.80
CA THR A 99 3.50 -5.99 5.82
C THR A 99 4.78 -5.19 6.02
N VAL A 100 4.67 -3.86 5.99
CA VAL A 100 5.77 -2.92 6.18
C VAL A 100 5.54 -2.10 7.44
N VAL A 101 6.48 -2.14 8.36
CA VAL A 101 6.40 -1.44 9.65
C VAL A 101 7.72 -0.81 10.05
N ARG A 102 7.68 0.20 10.93
CA ARG A 102 8.86 0.90 11.42
C ARG A 102 9.79 -0.04 12.21
N GLY A 103 11.09 0.12 11.98
CA GLY A 103 12.14 -0.35 12.87
C GLY A 103 12.24 -1.86 13.02
N TRP A 104 11.56 -2.61 12.16
CA TRP A 104 11.73 -4.05 12.18
C TRP A 104 12.91 -4.44 11.29
N ASN A 105 13.95 -4.93 11.92
CA ASN A 105 15.14 -5.45 11.26
C ASN A 105 15.39 -6.89 11.73
N PRO A 106 15.31 -7.88 10.84
CA PRO A 106 15.51 -9.28 11.18
C PRO A 106 16.91 -9.60 11.76
N ASN A 107 17.86 -8.70 11.50
CA ASN A 107 19.24 -8.85 11.97
C ASN A 107 19.51 -8.12 13.31
N THR A 108 18.48 -7.55 13.93
CA THR A 108 18.65 -6.86 15.22
C THR A 108 18.86 -7.91 16.34
N PRO A 109 19.99 -7.89 17.06
CA PRO A 109 20.39 -8.97 17.95
C PRO A 109 19.52 -9.14 19.21
N ASN A 110 18.56 -8.28 19.45
CA ASN A 110 17.68 -8.28 20.63
C ASN A 110 16.18 -8.27 20.27
N LEU A 111 15.80 -8.81 19.12
CA LEU A 111 14.39 -9.01 18.83
C LEU A 111 13.77 -9.96 19.85
N ARG A 112 12.61 -9.59 20.40
CA ARG A 112 11.82 -10.44 21.29
C ARG A 112 11.31 -11.69 20.58
N PHE A 113 11.13 -11.59 19.26
CA PHE A 113 10.64 -12.64 18.40
C PHE A 113 11.61 -12.88 17.26
N THR A 114 11.61 -14.10 16.74
CA THR A 114 12.34 -14.42 15.49
C THR A 114 11.74 -13.65 14.30
N PRO A 115 12.46 -13.52 13.18
CA PRO A 115 11.90 -12.93 11.96
C PRO A 115 10.64 -13.64 11.48
N GLU A 116 10.57 -14.95 11.63
CA GLU A 116 9.41 -15.78 11.26
C GLU A 116 8.22 -15.47 12.14
N GLU A 117 8.37 -15.53 13.46
CA GLU A 117 7.32 -15.20 14.43
C GLU A 117 6.80 -13.77 14.24
N THR A 118 7.71 -12.81 13.93
CA THR A 118 7.31 -11.42 13.67
C THR A 118 6.47 -11.33 12.40
N ARG A 119 6.87 -12.01 11.31
CA ARG A 119 6.08 -12.05 10.07
C ARG A 119 4.71 -12.67 10.29
N GLU A 120 4.67 -13.78 10.97
CA GLU A 120 3.42 -14.48 11.29
C GLU A 120 2.49 -13.59 12.13
N SER A 121 3.00 -13.01 13.21
CA SER A 121 2.25 -12.08 14.06
C SER A 121 1.68 -10.89 13.29
N LEU A 122 2.48 -10.27 12.40
CA LEU A 122 2.01 -9.15 11.59
C LEU A 122 0.95 -9.57 10.57
N SER A 123 1.10 -10.76 9.99
CA SER A 123 0.14 -11.31 9.04
C SER A 123 -1.19 -11.64 9.72
N ILE A 124 -1.14 -12.26 10.90
CA ILE A 124 -2.33 -12.53 11.72
C ILE A 124 -3.02 -11.21 12.06
N LYS A 125 -2.28 -10.20 12.51
CA LYS A 125 -2.85 -8.90 12.85
C LYS A 125 -3.56 -8.24 11.65
N VAL A 126 -2.97 -8.26 10.47
CA VAL A 126 -3.63 -7.71 9.25
C VAL A 126 -4.86 -8.54 8.88
N ASN A 127 -4.80 -9.86 9.06
CA ASN A 127 -5.96 -10.71 8.81
C ASN A 127 -7.10 -10.45 9.81
N ASP A 128 -6.79 -10.18 11.07
CA ASP A 128 -7.79 -9.86 12.10
C ASP A 128 -8.50 -8.52 11.83
N LEU A 129 -7.81 -7.55 11.24
CA LEU A 129 -8.38 -6.27 10.84
C LEU A 129 -9.51 -6.39 9.80
N ARG A 130 -9.68 -7.55 9.15
CA ARG A 130 -10.77 -7.78 8.19
C ARG A 130 -12.15 -7.65 8.84
N VAL A 131 -12.29 -8.12 10.07
CA VAL A 131 -13.59 -8.10 10.77
C VAL A 131 -14.04 -6.67 11.05
N PRO A 132 -13.26 -5.81 11.74
CA PRO A 132 -13.64 -4.42 11.93
C PRO A 132 -13.70 -3.61 10.64
N ALA A 133 -13.00 -4.03 9.58
CA ALA A 133 -13.08 -3.43 8.25
C ALA A 133 -14.29 -3.91 7.43
N GLY A 134 -15.15 -4.78 7.95
CA GLY A 134 -16.30 -5.31 7.22
C GLY A 134 -15.96 -6.29 6.08
N LEU A 135 -14.72 -6.73 6.00
CA LEU A 135 -14.17 -7.57 4.91
C LEU A 135 -14.31 -9.06 5.21
N HIS A 136 -15.49 -9.52 5.64
CA HIS A 136 -15.71 -10.89 6.11
C HIS A 136 -15.42 -11.97 5.06
N TRP A 137 -15.64 -11.65 3.79
CA TRP A 137 -15.44 -12.57 2.67
C TRP A 137 -14.04 -12.51 2.05
N HIS A 138 -13.27 -11.46 2.36
CA HIS A 138 -11.90 -11.33 1.87
C HIS A 138 -10.97 -12.19 2.72
N ARG A 139 -9.90 -12.68 2.10
CA ARG A 139 -8.90 -13.50 2.77
C ARG A 139 -7.51 -12.92 2.52
N ILE A 140 -6.66 -13.00 3.52
CA ILE A 140 -5.29 -12.51 3.48
C ILE A 140 -4.38 -13.70 3.77
N ALA A 141 -3.43 -13.94 2.87
CA ALA A 141 -2.46 -15.01 3.00
C ALA A 141 -1.07 -14.47 3.33
N ASN A 142 -0.35 -15.18 4.19
CA ASN A 142 1.05 -14.90 4.44
C ASN A 142 1.91 -15.44 3.29
N LEU A 143 2.92 -14.66 2.86
CA LEU A 143 3.94 -15.12 1.91
C LEU A 143 5.08 -15.77 2.70
N LYS A 144 5.16 -17.10 2.76
CA LYS A 144 6.20 -17.86 3.49
C LYS A 144 7.61 -17.46 3.05
N ASP A 145 7.83 -17.35 1.74
CA ASP A 145 9.12 -16.97 1.11
C ASP A 145 9.12 -15.52 0.61
N GLY A 146 8.19 -14.72 1.15
CA GLY A 146 7.93 -13.39 0.65
C GLY A 146 8.91 -12.33 1.13
N ILE A 147 8.59 -11.12 0.74
CA ILE A 147 9.33 -9.93 1.07
C ILE A 147 9.29 -9.74 2.59
N ILE A 148 10.46 -9.55 3.15
CA ILE A 148 10.63 -9.28 4.57
C ILE A 148 10.49 -7.78 4.78
N CYS A 149 9.67 -7.41 5.74
CA CYS A 149 9.64 -6.09 6.30
C CYS A 149 10.99 -5.79 6.97
N ASN A 150 11.63 -4.68 6.61
CA ASN A 150 12.92 -4.25 7.16
C ASN A 150 12.98 -2.72 7.32
N ASP A 151 14.14 -2.21 7.75
CA ASP A 151 14.36 -0.77 7.98
C ASP A 151 14.33 0.07 6.70
N THR A 152 14.24 -0.56 5.54
CA THR A 152 14.23 0.10 4.23
C THR A 152 12.91 -0.15 3.50
N PRO A 153 11.84 0.60 3.85
CA PRO A 153 10.53 0.42 3.25
C PRO A 153 10.54 0.49 1.71
N GLU A 154 11.36 1.37 1.15
CA GLU A 154 11.56 1.50 -0.30
C GLU A 154 12.21 0.26 -0.93
N GLY A 155 12.96 -0.52 -0.15
CA GLY A 155 13.55 -1.79 -0.58
C GLY A 155 12.50 -2.86 -0.88
N VAL A 156 11.35 -2.78 -0.20
CA VAL A 156 10.20 -3.67 -0.44
C VAL A 156 9.71 -3.56 -1.88
N LEU A 157 9.71 -2.35 -2.46
CA LEU A 157 9.28 -2.15 -3.85
C LEU A 157 10.17 -2.91 -4.85
N LYS A 158 11.50 -2.85 -4.66
CA LYS A 158 12.43 -3.64 -5.48
C LYS A 158 12.20 -5.14 -5.32
N ALA A 159 11.95 -5.58 -4.08
CA ALA A 159 11.66 -6.97 -3.79
C ALA A 159 10.33 -7.45 -4.39
N LEU A 160 9.30 -6.57 -4.50
CA LEU A 160 8.04 -6.87 -5.19
C LEU A 160 8.26 -7.22 -6.67
N PHE A 161 9.02 -6.42 -7.39
CA PHE A 161 9.34 -6.73 -8.79
C PHE A 161 10.02 -8.11 -8.91
N SER A 162 11.00 -8.39 -8.06
CA SER A 162 11.68 -9.68 -8.03
C SER A 162 10.75 -10.84 -7.64
N LEU A 163 9.77 -10.60 -6.78
CA LEU A 163 8.75 -11.57 -6.39
C LEU A 163 7.90 -11.98 -7.60
N PHE A 164 7.39 -11.00 -8.34
CA PHE A 164 6.60 -11.25 -9.56
C PHE A 164 7.41 -11.92 -10.66
N GLU A 165 8.69 -11.57 -10.82
CA GLU A 165 9.58 -12.20 -11.80
C GLU A 165 9.85 -13.66 -11.49
N ARG A 166 10.03 -14.00 -10.21
CA ARG A 166 10.24 -15.40 -9.78
C ARG A 166 8.95 -16.22 -9.79
N ASN A 167 7.81 -15.58 -9.70
CA ASN A 167 6.50 -16.21 -9.62
C ASN A 167 5.59 -15.67 -10.71
N PRO A 168 5.74 -16.15 -11.95
CA PRO A 168 4.95 -15.65 -13.08
C PRO A 168 3.45 -15.95 -12.95
N ASP A 169 3.08 -16.87 -12.09
CA ASP A 169 1.70 -17.27 -11.75
C ASP A 169 1.10 -16.48 -10.58
N LEU A 170 1.83 -15.54 -10.00
CA LEU A 170 1.33 -14.66 -8.95
C LEU A 170 0.47 -13.54 -9.56
N PRO A 171 -0.85 -13.47 -9.27
CA PRO A 171 -1.73 -12.48 -9.89
C PRO A 171 -1.55 -11.08 -9.33
N ALA A 172 -1.54 -10.95 -8.01
CA ALA A 172 -1.44 -9.68 -7.29
C ALA A 172 -0.89 -9.90 -5.88
N VAL A 173 -0.42 -8.80 -5.27
CA VAL A 173 0.07 -8.74 -3.89
C VAL A 173 -0.53 -7.53 -3.21
N LEU A 174 -0.97 -7.71 -1.97
CA LEU A 174 -1.28 -6.62 -1.05
C LEU A 174 -0.02 -6.20 -0.31
N VAL A 175 0.35 -4.93 -0.43
CA VAL A 175 1.35 -4.30 0.44
C VAL A 175 0.61 -3.47 1.47
N TYR A 176 0.74 -3.85 2.74
CA TYR A 176 0.14 -3.13 3.86
C TYR A 176 1.24 -2.43 4.65
N ALA A 177 1.40 -1.13 4.41
CA ALA A 177 2.34 -0.30 5.13
C ALA A 177 1.65 0.39 6.30
N ASN A 178 2.28 0.32 7.47
CA ASN A 178 1.70 0.79 8.72
C ASN A 178 2.72 1.56 9.55
N GLU A 179 2.39 2.79 9.88
CA GLU A 179 3.13 3.61 10.83
C GLU A 179 2.17 4.17 11.87
N GLY A 180 2.58 4.17 13.11
CA GLY A 180 1.78 4.71 14.20
C GLY A 180 2.30 4.32 15.57
N ILE A 181 1.73 4.92 16.58
CA ILE A 181 2.21 4.85 17.96
C ILE A 181 2.14 3.42 18.51
N SER A 182 1.01 2.74 18.36
CA SER A 182 0.81 1.40 18.93
C SER A 182 1.71 0.35 18.28
N MET A 183 1.92 0.43 16.95
CA MET A 183 2.82 -0.49 16.25
C MET A 183 4.28 -0.26 16.63
N ALA A 184 4.70 1.00 16.73
CA ALA A 184 6.04 1.34 17.16
C ALA A 184 6.32 0.83 18.58
N GLY A 185 5.36 0.94 19.50
CA GLY A 185 5.45 0.41 20.86
C GLY A 185 5.49 -1.13 20.90
N ALA A 186 4.73 -1.82 20.05
CA ALA A 186 4.67 -3.27 20.02
C ALA A 186 5.96 -3.92 19.48
N LEU A 187 6.63 -3.27 18.54
CA LEU A 187 7.80 -3.80 17.86
C LEU A 187 9.13 -3.35 18.48
N SER A 188 9.16 -2.25 19.22
CA SER A 188 10.37 -1.82 19.91
C SER A 188 10.56 -2.59 21.21
N SER A 189 11.58 -3.42 21.29
CA SER A 189 11.90 -4.20 22.47
C SER A 189 12.46 -3.37 23.63
N ARG A 190 12.80 -2.09 23.46
CA ARG A 190 13.36 -1.20 24.50
C ARG A 190 13.07 0.26 24.24
N ASP A 191 12.61 0.95 25.29
CA ASP A 191 12.72 2.40 25.56
C ASP A 191 12.46 3.39 24.41
N VAL A 192 11.64 3.03 23.45
CA VAL A 192 10.86 4.06 22.80
C VAL A 192 9.93 4.54 23.92
N THR A 193 10.39 5.48 24.68
CA THR A 193 9.56 6.09 25.69
C THR A 193 8.34 6.56 24.92
N LEU A 194 7.17 6.06 25.28
CA LEU A 194 5.89 6.54 24.76
C LEU A 194 5.87 8.09 24.68
N LYS A 195 6.69 8.77 25.47
CA LYS A 195 6.99 10.21 25.42
C LYS A 195 7.57 10.69 24.09
N SER A 196 8.52 9.97 23.50
CA SER A 196 9.13 10.37 22.22
C SER A 196 8.20 10.14 21.03
N LEU A 197 7.19 9.28 21.19
CA LEU A 197 6.17 9.00 20.19
C LEU A 197 4.93 9.91 20.32
N GLY A 198 4.92 10.84 21.28
CA GLY A 198 3.74 11.67 21.53
C GLY A 198 2.56 10.92 22.19
N ALA A 199 2.80 9.68 22.68
CA ALA A 199 1.77 8.80 23.23
C ALA A 199 1.44 9.05 24.71
N VAL A 200 2.00 10.08 25.32
CA VAL A 200 1.70 10.42 26.71
C VAL A 200 0.41 11.24 26.76
N SER A 201 -0.31 11.11 27.88
CA SER A 201 -1.52 11.85 28.21
C SER A 201 -1.56 13.28 27.64
N GLY A 202 -2.57 13.58 26.83
CA GLY A 202 -2.75 14.88 26.18
C GLY A 202 -3.06 14.76 24.68
N PRO A 203 -3.46 15.86 24.06
CA PRO A 203 -3.74 15.88 22.63
C PRO A 203 -2.47 15.59 21.82
N ARG A 204 -2.63 14.89 20.73
CA ARG A 204 -1.54 14.65 19.78
C ARG A 204 -1.11 15.97 19.14
N ILE A 205 0.19 16.16 18.99
CA ILE A 205 0.76 17.34 18.31
C ILE A 205 0.98 16.96 16.84
N PRO A 206 0.29 17.61 15.89
CA PRO A 206 0.54 17.42 14.47
C PRO A 206 2.00 17.72 14.10
N GLY A 207 2.54 17.01 13.11
CA GLY A 207 3.92 17.17 12.64
C GLY A 207 4.96 16.32 13.36
N LYS A 208 4.57 15.60 14.43
CA LYS A 208 5.35 14.51 15.02
C LYS A 208 5.02 13.20 14.30
N LEU A 209 5.03 12.08 15.00
CA LEU A 209 4.66 10.80 14.39
C LEU A 209 3.18 10.85 13.96
N THR A 210 2.95 10.58 12.68
CA THR A 210 1.62 10.55 12.06
C THR A 210 1.18 9.11 11.88
N ASP A 211 -0.03 8.77 12.32
CA ASP A 211 -0.62 7.48 11.99
C ASP A 211 -0.91 7.46 10.48
N ALA A 212 -0.20 6.61 9.78
CA ALA A 212 -0.27 6.47 8.34
C ALA A 212 -0.34 5.00 7.94
N MET A 213 -1.42 4.61 7.30
CA MET A 213 -1.65 3.24 6.82
C MET A 213 -1.99 3.27 5.35
N VAL A 214 -1.34 2.40 4.59
CA VAL A 214 -1.59 2.26 3.16
C VAL A 214 -1.74 0.79 2.82
N ALA A 215 -2.88 0.44 2.24
CA ALA A 215 -3.14 -0.84 1.60
C ALA A 215 -3.02 -0.65 0.08
N LEU A 216 -1.92 -1.11 -0.50
CA LEU A 216 -1.64 -0.98 -1.93
C LEU A 216 -1.72 -2.35 -2.58
N ILE A 217 -2.63 -2.54 -3.53
CA ILE A 217 -2.67 -3.76 -4.33
C ILE A 217 -1.99 -3.53 -5.66
N VAL A 218 -0.95 -4.31 -5.91
CA VAL A 218 -0.21 -4.29 -7.17
C VAL A 218 -0.34 -5.62 -7.88
N GLY A 219 -0.36 -5.57 -9.21
CA GLY A 219 -0.48 -6.75 -10.06
C GLY A 219 0.39 -6.66 -11.31
N ARG A 220 0.42 -7.74 -12.07
CA ARG A 220 1.14 -7.78 -13.36
C ARG A 220 0.38 -6.99 -14.42
N PRO A 221 1.07 -6.22 -15.28
CA PRO A 221 0.42 -5.48 -16.37
C PRO A 221 -0.33 -6.39 -17.35
N GLU A 222 0.19 -7.59 -17.62
CA GLU A 222 -0.36 -8.50 -18.63
C GLU A 222 -1.64 -9.20 -18.18
N ARG A 223 -2.04 -9.11 -16.90
CA ARG A 223 -3.21 -9.83 -16.34
C ARG A 223 -3.38 -11.20 -16.99
N VAL A 224 -2.51 -12.11 -16.64
CA VAL A 224 -2.09 -13.32 -17.34
C VAL A 224 -3.27 -14.16 -17.85
N ASP A 225 -3.39 -14.33 -19.15
CA ASP A 225 -4.46 -15.13 -19.78
C ASP A 225 -4.51 -16.57 -19.27
N TRP A 226 -3.36 -17.14 -18.87
CA TRP A 226 -3.34 -18.46 -18.26
C TRP A 226 -4.18 -18.54 -16.97
N LEU A 227 -4.28 -17.45 -16.21
CA LEU A 227 -5.09 -17.40 -14.99
C LEU A 227 -6.57 -17.65 -15.32
N ARG A 228 -7.09 -17.04 -16.37
CA ARG A 228 -8.47 -17.27 -16.81
C ARG A 228 -8.68 -18.70 -17.27
N GLN A 229 -7.67 -19.32 -17.88
CA GLN A 229 -7.76 -20.68 -18.36
C GLN A 229 -7.61 -21.70 -17.23
N TYR A 230 -6.73 -21.45 -16.26
CA TYR A 230 -6.36 -22.44 -15.24
C TYR A 230 -6.86 -22.16 -13.83
N ALA A 231 -7.27 -20.94 -13.51
CA ALA A 231 -7.85 -20.62 -12.20
C ALA A 231 -9.06 -21.49 -11.81
N PRO A 232 -9.88 -22.00 -12.75
CA PRO A 232 -10.93 -22.98 -12.44
C PRO A 232 -10.40 -24.35 -12.00
N TYR A 233 -9.12 -24.66 -12.25
CA TYR A 233 -8.52 -25.96 -11.96
C TYR A 233 -7.44 -25.80 -10.89
N THR A 234 -7.78 -25.81 -9.64
CA THR A 234 -6.76 -25.88 -8.60
C THR A 234 -6.69 -27.27 -8.02
N LYS A 235 -5.57 -27.59 -7.33
CA LYS A 235 -5.45 -28.84 -6.60
C LYS A 235 -6.42 -28.80 -5.43
N VAL A 236 -7.64 -29.25 -5.64
CA VAL A 236 -8.62 -29.35 -4.58
C VAL A 236 -8.46 -30.70 -3.89
N ASN A 237 -8.38 -30.71 -2.59
CA ASN A 237 -8.52 -31.94 -1.82
C ASN A 237 -9.98 -32.37 -1.94
N GLU A 238 -10.22 -33.50 -2.63
CA GLU A 238 -11.55 -34.03 -2.92
C GLU A 238 -12.43 -34.21 -1.68
N ASN A 239 -11.81 -34.34 -0.51
CA ASN A 239 -12.49 -34.50 0.78
C ASN A 239 -12.90 -33.19 1.46
N ARG A 240 -12.46 -32.03 0.95
CA ARG A 240 -12.71 -30.70 1.55
C ARG A 240 -13.34 -29.72 0.56
N ILE A 241 -14.19 -30.20 -0.34
CA ILE A 241 -14.85 -29.32 -1.30
C ILE A 241 -15.90 -28.50 -0.55
N ASP A 242 -15.68 -27.19 -0.52
CA ASP A 242 -16.71 -26.25 -0.09
C ASP A 242 -17.98 -26.52 -0.91
N PRO A 243 -19.14 -26.74 -0.25
CA PRO A 243 -20.42 -26.96 -0.93
C PRO A 243 -20.74 -25.94 -2.01
N GLU A 244 -20.24 -24.72 -1.88
CA GLU A 244 -20.40 -23.65 -2.86
C GLU A 244 -19.72 -23.97 -4.22
N PHE A 245 -18.68 -24.79 -4.21
CA PHE A 245 -18.00 -25.22 -5.44
C PHE A 245 -18.61 -26.49 -6.06
N ARG A 246 -19.53 -27.16 -5.40
CA ARG A 246 -20.16 -28.39 -5.93
C ARG A 246 -21.03 -28.16 -7.17
N GLY A 247 -21.50 -26.93 -7.40
CA GLY A 247 -22.28 -26.57 -8.60
C GLY A 247 -21.44 -26.28 -9.84
N TRP A 248 -20.14 -26.12 -9.66
CA TRP A 248 -19.19 -25.92 -10.74
C TRP A 248 -18.81 -27.28 -11.29
N GLY A 249 -19.38 -27.64 -12.41
CA GLY A 249 -19.12 -28.94 -13.04
C GLY A 249 -17.62 -29.22 -13.06
N TRP A 250 -17.20 -30.11 -12.17
CA TRP A 250 -15.83 -30.57 -12.04
C TRP A 250 -15.29 -30.96 -13.41
N ARG A 251 -14.41 -30.15 -13.93
CA ARG A 251 -13.68 -30.49 -15.13
C ARG A 251 -12.35 -31.07 -14.70
N LYS A 252 -12.07 -32.27 -15.21
CA LYS A 252 -10.72 -32.83 -15.05
C LYS A 252 -9.72 -31.80 -15.60
N PRO A 253 -8.72 -31.39 -14.80
CA PRO A 253 -7.76 -30.41 -15.27
C PRO A 253 -7.04 -30.95 -16.51
N PRO A 254 -6.70 -30.07 -17.47
CA PRO A 254 -5.88 -30.44 -18.61
C PRO A 254 -4.54 -31.07 -18.18
N VAL A 255 -3.94 -31.89 -19.03
CA VAL A 255 -2.66 -32.57 -18.73
C VAL A 255 -1.55 -31.55 -18.42
N GLU A 256 -1.64 -30.37 -19.03
CA GLU A 256 -0.69 -29.27 -18.88
C GLU A 256 -0.87 -28.48 -17.57
N PHE A 257 -1.98 -28.69 -16.88
CA PHE A 257 -2.26 -27.97 -15.61
C PHE A 257 -1.17 -28.24 -14.58
N ARG A 258 -0.69 -27.15 -13.99
CA ARG A 258 0.22 -27.20 -12.84
C ARG A 258 -0.39 -26.37 -11.71
N PRO A 259 -0.61 -26.97 -10.54
CA PRO A 259 -1.12 -26.25 -9.40
C PRO A 259 -0.11 -25.20 -8.96
N THR A 260 -0.62 -24.04 -8.52
CA THR A 260 0.17 -22.95 -7.96
C THR A 260 -0.23 -22.70 -6.50
N PRO A 261 0.71 -22.36 -5.60
CA PRO A 261 0.38 -22.03 -4.23
C PRO A 261 -0.39 -20.69 -4.13
N PHE A 262 -0.36 -19.87 -5.18
CA PHE A 262 -1.03 -18.56 -5.19
C PHE A 262 -2.53 -18.66 -5.52
N ILE A 263 -2.98 -19.80 -6.03
CA ILE A 263 -4.40 -20.09 -6.25
C ILE A 263 -4.72 -21.43 -5.58
N PRO A 264 -4.82 -21.43 -4.24
CA PRO A 264 -5.03 -22.66 -3.48
C PRO A 264 -6.45 -23.24 -3.64
N GLN A 265 -7.38 -22.40 -4.10
CA GLN A 265 -8.76 -22.79 -4.38
C GLN A 265 -9.16 -22.29 -5.78
N PRO A 266 -10.05 -23.00 -6.50
CA PRO A 266 -10.53 -22.54 -7.80
C PRO A 266 -11.18 -21.16 -7.68
N TRP A 267 -10.91 -20.29 -8.64
CA TRP A 267 -11.66 -19.06 -8.75
C TRP A 267 -13.05 -19.34 -9.29
N THR A 268 -14.04 -18.73 -8.67
CA THR A 268 -15.41 -18.75 -9.16
C THR A 268 -15.53 -17.83 -10.37
N GLU A 269 -16.60 -17.97 -11.14
CA GLU A 269 -16.93 -17.05 -12.24
C GLU A 269 -17.02 -15.59 -11.72
N ARG A 270 -17.65 -15.42 -10.55
CA ARG A 270 -17.70 -14.12 -9.88
C ARG A 270 -16.29 -13.57 -9.57
N ALA A 271 -15.36 -14.41 -9.12
CA ALA A 271 -14.00 -13.96 -8.85
C ALA A 271 -13.28 -13.52 -10.14
N LEU A 272 -13.50 -14.23 -11.25
CA LEU A 272 -12.96 -13.83 -12.55
C LEU A 272 -13.59 -12.52 -13.05
N GLU A 273 -14.91 -12.35 -12.89
CA GLU A 273 -15.60 -11.09 -13.18
C GLU A 273 -15.07 -9.93 -12.36
N GLN A 274 -14.88 -10.15 -11.05
CA GLN A 274 -14.27 -9.16 -10.15
C GLN A 274 -12.84 -8.80 -10.60
N TRP A 275 -12.03 -9.80 -10.97
CA TRP A 275 -10.68 -9.58 -11.48
C TRP A 275 -10.66 -8.76 -12.77
N ASP A 276 -11.57 -9.07 -13.71
CA ASP A 276 -11.68 -8.35 -14.98
C ASP A 276 -12.19 -6.92 -14.80
N ALA A 277 -13.02 -6.69 -13.79
CA ALA A 277 -13.56 -5.37 -13.46
C ALA A 277 -12.56 -4.46 -12.72
N LEU A 278 -11.43 -4.99 -12.21
CA LEU A 278 -10.46 -4.18 -11.50
C LEU A 278 -9.92 -3.06 -12.39
N PRO A 279 -9.90 -1.80 -11.90
CA PRO A 279 -9.27 -0.71 -12.61
C PRO A 279 -7.75 -0.87 -12.61
N VAL A 280 -7.08 -0.20 -13.53
CA VAL A 280 -5.67 0.17 -13.38
C VAL A 280 -5.65 1.65 -12.98
N LEU A 281 -5.24 1.94 -11.76
CA LEU A 281 -5.21 3.30 -11.23
C LEU A 281 -3.94 4.06 -11.66
N ALA A 282 -2.82 3.34 -11.73
CA ALA A 282 -1.54 3.88 -12.20
C ALA A 282 -0.60 2.73 -12.58
N ARG A 283 0.51 3.07 -13.21
CA ARG A 283 1.66 2.19 -13.38
C ARG A 283 2.76 2.59 -12.42
N LEU A 284 3.16 1.65 -11.59
CA LEU A 284 4.31 1.74 -10.71
C LEU A 284 5.54 1.29 -11.49
N HIS A 285 6.47 2.20 -11.77
CA HIS A 285 7.70 1.87 -12.47
C HIS A 285 8.73 1.27 -11.53
N ARG A 286 9.61 0.43 -12.08
CA ARG A 286 10.71 -0.17 -11.31
C ARG A 286 11.54 0.91 -10.66
N PRO A 287 11.77 0.86 -9.34
CA PRO A 287 12.55 1.86 -8.63
C PRO A 287 14.00 1.94 -9.12
N VAL A 288 14.50 3.15 -9.29
CA VAL A 288 15.92 3.44 -9.53
C VAL A 288 16.55 3.84 -8.20
N SER A 289 17.51 3.05 -7.74
CA SER A 289 18.23 3.34 -6.49
C SER A 289 19.67 3.66 -6.76
N VAL A 290 20.18 4.70 -6.11
CA VAL A 290 21.59 5.16 -6.27
C VAL A 290 22.23 5.39 -4.91
N PRO A 291 23.51 5.01 -4.75
CA PRO A 291 24.25 5.30 -3.53
C PRO A 291 24.52 6.80 -3.40
N LEU A 292 24.43 7.32 -2.19
CA LEU A 292 24.79 8.69 -1.82
C LEU A 292 26.10 8.75 -1.03
N THR A 293 26.77 7.61 -0.90
CA THR A 293 28.04 7.46 -0.21
C THR A 293 29.08 6.87 -1.13
N ARG A 294 30.33 7.12 -0.80
CA ARG A 294 31.48 6.54 -1.51
C ARG A 294 31.60 5.06 -1.17
N PRO A 295 31.82 4.18 -2.16
CA PRO A 295 31.88 2.74 -1.91
C PRO A 295 33.11 2.30 -1.10
N ASP A 296 34.20 3.10 -1.16
CA ASP A 296 35.47 2.82 -0.49
C ASP A 296 35.49 3.24 0.99
N THR A 297 34.87 4.37 1.32
CA THR A 297 34.92 4.96 2.68
C THR A 297 33.59 4.94 3.42
N GLY A 298 32.47 4.73 2.72
CA GLY A 298 31.13 4.90 3.30
C GLY A 298 30.74 6.36 3.58
N GLU A 299 31.65 7.32 3.30
CA GLU A 299 31.36 8.74 3.49
C GLU A 299 30.36 9.26 2.48
N ARG A 300 29.52 10.22 2.89
CA ARG A 300 28.59 10.88 2.01
C ARG A 300 29.32 11.57 0.84
N LEU A 301 28.77 11.49 -0.35
CA LEU A 301 29.30 12.14 -1.55
C LEU A 301 29.38 13.65 -1.33
N LYS A 302 30.44 14.27 -1.85
CA LYS A 302 30.56 15.72 -1.91
C LYS A 302 29.51 16.32 -2.84
N ARG A 303 29.19 17.59 -2.65
CA ARG A 303 28.09 18.29 -3.33
C ARG A 303 28.05 18.06 -4.85
N GLU A 304 29.17 18.22 -5.55
CA GLU A 304 29.22 18.03 -7.01
C GLU A 304 28.92 16.58 -7.43
N ALA A 305 29.55 15.60 -6.75
CA ALA A 305 29.32 14.19 -7.03
C ALA A 305 27.90 13.78 -6.66
N LEU A 306 27.35 14.29 -5.55
CA LEU A 306 25.97 14.08 -5.14
C LEU A 306 24.99 14.62 -6.18
N THR A 307 25.21 15.85 -6.64
CA THR A 307 24.39 16.48 -7.70
C THR A 307 24.42 15.66 -8.98
N ALA A 308 25.59 15.25 -9.44
CA ALA A 308 25.75 14.43 -10.65
C ALA A 308 25.04 13.07 -10.50
N GLN A 309 25.18 12.43 -9.34
CA GLN A 309 24.56 11.14 -9.06
C GLN A 309 23.03 11.22 -9.06
N LEU A 310 22.47 12.20 -8.37
CA LEU A 310 21.01 12.42 -8.33
C LEU A 310 20.47 12.83 -9.70
N ALA A 311 21.20 13.67 -10.46
CA ALA A 311 20.80 14.04 -11.82
C ALA A 311 20.77 12.84 -12.78
N ALA A 312 21.77 11.96 -12.70
CA ALA A 312 21.81 10.74 -13.49
C ALA A 312 20.64 9.79 -13.12
N ALA A 313 20.38 9.63 -11.83
CA ALA A 313 19.26 8.84 -11.34
C ALA A 313 17.90 9.39 -11.81
N TRP A 314 17.73 10.71 -11.74
CA TRP A 314 16.52 11.39 -12.24
C TRP A 314 16.31 11.13 -13.72
N LYS A 315 17.35 11.32 -14.55
CA LYS A 315 17.28 11.05 -16.00
C LYS A 315 16.89 9.61 -16.29
N THR A 316 17.48 8.66 -15.56
CA THR A 316 17.17 7.23 -15.72
C THR A 316 15.71 6.92 -15.35
N ALA A 317 15.24 7.43 -14.21
CA ALA A 317 13.88 7.19 -13.75
C ALA A 317 12.84 7.90 -14.64
N SER A 318 13.12 9.14 -15.08
CA SER A 318 12.21 9.93 -15.94
C SER A 318 12.10 9.38 -17.35
N ALA A 319 13.15 8.75 -17.87
CA ALA A 319 13.17 8.21 -19.23
C ALA A 319 12.07 7.17 -19.50
N THR A 320 11.55 6.54 -18.45
CA THR A 320 10.47 5.55 -18.54
C THR A 320 9.08 6.16 -18.41
N LEU A 321 8.99 7.47 -18.13
CA LEU A 321 7.73 8.17 -17.86
C LEU A 321 7.31 9.01 -19.08
N THR A 322 6.06 8.85 -19.47
CA THR A 322 5.44 9.64 -20.55
C THR A 322 4.01 10.00 -20.13
N PRO A 323 3.72 11.30 -19.97
CA PRO A 323 4.62 12.46 -20.06
C PRO A 323 5.69 12.47 -18.95
N ALA A 324 6.64 13.39 -19.05
CA ALA A 324 7.63 13.64 -18.00
C ALA A 324 6.93 13.96 -16.66
N PRO A 325 7.61 13.71 -15.50
CA PRO A 325 7.00 13.98 -14.20
C PRO A 325 6.56 15.44 -14.06
N ALA A 326 5.28 15.63 -13.75
CA ALA A 326 4.69 16.93 -13.43
C ALA A 326 4.76 17.26 -11.93
N ARG A 327 5.11 16.27 -11.08
CA ARG A 327 5.19 16.43 -9.62
C ARG A 327 6.25 15.56 -9.02
N LEU A 328 6.79 16.06 -7.89
CA LEU A 328 7.71 15.34 -7.03
C LEU A 328 7.13 15.26 -5.61
N PHE A 329 6.94 14.05 -5.12
CA PHE A 329 6.64 13.75 -3.72
C PHE A 329 7.93 13.26 -3.06
N TYR A 330 8.49 14.03 -2.14
CA TYR A 330 9.74 13.63 -1.47
C TYR A 330 9.58 13.65 0.05
N ASP A 331 10.41 12.85 0.69
CA ASP A 331 10.43 12.74 2.14
C ASP A 331 11.87 12.69 2.66
N GLY A 332 12.31 13.80 3.23
CA GLY A 332 13.59 13.92 3.92
C GLY A 332 13.55 13.56 5.40
N GLY A 333 12.38 13.23 5.94
CA GLY A 333 12.20 13.08 7.38
C GLY A 333 12.53 14.38 8.11
N LEU A 334 13.31 14.27 9.16
CA LEU A 334 13.79 15.45 9.92
C LEU A 334 15.00 16.14 9.27
N ASN A 335 15.45 15.68 8.11
CA ASN A 335 16.52 16.33 7.36
C ASN A 335 15.98 17.60 6.70
N THR A 336 16.62 18.73 6.95
CA THR A 336 16.21 20.06 6.45
C THR A 336 16.83 20.43 5.11
N THR A 337 17.59 19.54 4.47
CA THR A 337 18.36 19.84 3.27
C THR A 337 17.87 19.22 1.93
N PRO A 338 16.74 18.51 1.84
CA PRO A 338 16.37 17.83 0.59
C PRO A 338 16.29 18.79 -0.60
N LEU A 339 15.66 19.94 -0.45
CA LEU A 339 15.55 20.93 -1.53
C LEU A 339 16.92 21.48 -1.98
N ALA A 340 17.84 21.71 -1.05
CA ALA A 340 19.19 22.18 -1.36
C ALA A 340 20.01 21.16 -2.17
N GLU A 341 19.72 19.87 -2.01
CA GLU A 341 20.35 18.79 -2.79
C GLU A 341 19.61 18.52 -4.11
N LEU A 342 18.28 18.57 -4.09
CA LEU A 342 17.44 18.28 -5.26
C LEU A 342 17.47 19.39 -6.31
N THR A 343 17.43 20.66 -5.91
CA THR A 343 17.38 21.79 -6.85
C THR A 343 18.54 21.77 -7.85
N PRO A 344 19.82 21.68 -7.44
CA PRO A 344 20.91 21.60 -8.40
C PRO A 344 20.91 20.30 -9.21
N ALA A 345 20.41 19.19 -8.64
CA ALA A 345 20.34 17.91 -9.34
C ALA A 345 19.28 17.92 -10.46
N LEU A 346 18.09 18.45 -10.18
CA LEU A 346 17.02 18.59 -11.18
C LEU A 346 17.41 19.59 -12.28
N GLY A 347 18.07 20.69 -11.92
CA GLY A 347 18.63 21.63 -12.89
C GLY A 347 19.64 20.96 -13.82
N ALA A 348 20.59 20.18 -13.29
CA ALA A 348 21.56 19.40 -14.07
C ALA A 348 20.90 18.28 -14.90
N ALA A 349 19.77 17.78 -14.48
CA ALA A 349 18.96 16.82 -15.21
C ALA A 349 18.09 17.46 -16.29
N GLN A 350 18.00 18.79 -16.34
CA GLN A 350 17.11 19.56 -17.21
C GLN A 350 15.63 19.21 -16.99
N SER A 351 15.25 18.98 -15.73
CA SER A 351 13.85 18.79 -15.35
C SER A 351 13.09 20.10 -15.48
N SER A 352 11.84 20.02 -15.93
CA SER A 352 10.93 21.18 -16.01
C SER A 352 10.26 21.51 -14.67
N LEU A 353 10.46 20.68 -13.63
CA LEU A 353 9.83 20.89 -12.33
C LEU A 353 10.38 22.11 -11.61
N ASP A 354 9.48 22.96 -11.11
CA ASP A 354 9.80 24.02 -10.16
C ASP A 354 9.60 23.52 -8.73
N LEU A 355 10.69 23.26 -8.02
CA LEU A 355 10.63 22.79 -6.64
C LEU A 355 10.15 23.86 -5.65
N LEU A 356 10.00 25.10 -6.07
CA LEU A 356 9.44 26.19 -5.27
C LEU A 356 7.92 26.36 -5.49
N ASP A 357 7.35 25.73 -6.51
CA ASP A 357 5.89 25.68 -6.70
C ASP A 357 5.27 24.56 -5.86
N SER A 358 4.35 24.94 -4.98
CA SER A 358 3.64 24.00 -4.09
C SER A 358 2.81 22.96 -4.82
N ARG A 359 2.46 23.19 -6.09
CA ARG A 359 1.68 22.27 -6.93
C ARG A 359 2.54 21.21 -7.62
N GLU A 360 3.85 21.43 -7.67
CA GLU A 360 4.82 20.54 -8.31
C GLU A 360 5.72 19.83 -7.27
N SER A 361 5.88 20.42 -6.08
CA SER A 361 6.80 19.98 -5.04
C SER A 361 6.07 19.73 -3.73
N TYR A 362 6.11 18.48 -3.26
CA TYR A 362 5.43 18.02 -2.07
C TYR A 362 6.41 17.43 -1.06
N ASP A 363 6.79 18.20 -0.05
CA ASP A 363 7.50 17.68 1.11
C ASP A 363 6.51 16.93 2.01
N LEU A 364 6.59 15.59 2.01
CA LEU A 364 5.66 14.76 2.76
C LEU A 364 5.78 14.98 4.27
N THR A 365 6.99 15.14 4.79
CA THR A 365 7.19 15.40 6.23
C THR A 365 6.61 16.75 6.63
N GLN A 366 6.82 17.79 5.84
CA GLN A 366 6.30 19.14 6.11
C GLN A 366 4.77 19.15 6.08
N ARG A 367 4.17 18.51 5.09
CA ARG A 367 2.73 18.56 4.86
C ARG A 367 1.91 17.56 5.66
N LEU A 368 2.47 16.38 5.94
CA LEU A 368 1.76 15.23 6.52
C LEU A 368 2.31 14.80 7.87
N GLY A 369 3.43 15.40 8.31
CA GLY A 369 4.15 14.94 9.48
C GLY A 369 5.01 13.71 9.22
N ASP A 370 5.56 13.12 10.29
CA ASP A 370 6.42 11.93 10.18
C ASP A 370 5.59 10.68 9.93
N THR A 371 5.52 10.24 8.67
CA THR A 371 4.82 9.03 8.24
C THR A 371 5.72 7.79 8.23
N GLY A 372 6.95 7.90 8.70
CA GLY A 372 7.89 6.80 9.00
C GLY A 372 8.03 5.77 7.89
N ALA A 373 7.83 4.50 8.24
CA ALA A 373 7.92 3.38 7.30
C ALA A 373 6.83 3.39 6.22
N ALA A 374 5.69 4.03 6.48
CA ALA A 374 4.63 4.16 5.48
C ALA A 374 4.91 5.25 4.43
N SER A 375 5.89 6.12 4.64
CA SER A 375 6.15 7.29 3.80
C SER A 375 6.29 7.00 2.30
N PRO A 376 7.07 6.02 1.83
CA PRO A 376 7.15 5.72 0.40
C PRO A 376 5.80 5.32 -0.19
N PHE A 377 4.98 4.60 0.57
CA PHE A 377 3.66 4.12 0.13
C PHE A 377 2.61 5.22 0.17
N VAL A 378 2.69 6.14 1.13
CA VAL A 378 1.89 7.38 1.14
C VAL A 378 2.21 8.22 -0.10
N GLY A 379 3.50 8.39 -0.41
CA GLY A 379 3.94 9.07 -1.63
C GLY A 379 3.40 8.41 -2.91
N ILE A 380 3.47 7.06 -2.99
CA ILE A 380 2.92 6.30 -4.12
C ILE A 380 1.40 6.47 -4.22
N ALA A 381 0.67 6.42 -3.11
CA ALA A 381 -0.76 6.61 -3.09
C ALA A 381 -1.17 8.00 -3.60
N LEU A 382 -0.51 9.05 -3.11
CA LEU A 382 -0.74 10.43 -3.56
C LEU A 382 -0.34 10.64 -5.02
N ALA A 383 0.81 10.12 -5.44
CA ALA A 383 1.27 10.17 -6.82
C ALA A 383 0.30 9.44 -7.76
N THR A 384 -0.27 8.31 -7.32
CA THR A 384 -1.30 7.58 -8.08
C THR A 384 -2.57 8.41 -8.23
N MET A 385 -3.07 9.00 -7.14
CA MET A 385 -4.26 9.87 -7.19
C MET A 385 -4.04 11.05 -8.13
N ALA A 386 -2.90 11.74 -7.99
CA ALA A 386 -2.53 12.87 -8.83
C ALA A 386 -2.44 12.50 -10.31
N SER A 387 -1.68 11.44 -10.64
CA SER A 387 -1.47 11.01 -12.02
C SER A 387 -2.75 10.46 -12.66
N TYR A 388 -3.59 9.75 -11.89
CA TYR A 388 -4.89 9.27 -12.38
C TYR A 388 -5.84 10.41 -12.72
N LEU A 389 -5.95 11.40 -11.83
CA LEU A 389 -6.90 12.51 -12.00
C LEU A 389 -6.47 13.46 -13.12
N ASN A 390 -5.18 13.73 -13.25
CA ASN A 390 -4.65 14.72 -14.18
C ASN A 390 -4.14 14.11 -15.51
N GLY A 391 -3.95 12.80 -15.58
CA GLY A 391 -3.45 12.13 -16.78
C GLY A 391 -1.95 12.35 -17.04
N ASP A 392 -1.16 12.65 -15.99
CA ASP A 392 0.26 12.94 -16.04
C ASP A 392 1.11 11.87 -15.30
N SER A 393 2.37 12.17 -15.07
CA SER A 393 3.28 11.33 -14.30
C SER A 393 3.78 12.06 -13.07
N SER A 394 4.17 11.31 -12.07
CA SER A 394 4.74 11.81 -10.82
C SER A 394 5.98 11.02 -10.43
N MET A 395 6.87 11.64 -9.64
CA MET A 395 8.03 10.97 -9.04
C MET A 395 7.90 10.96 -7.53
N VAL A 396 8.23 9.82 -6.89
CA VAL A 396 8.31 9.69 -5.44
C VAL A 396 9.76 9.44 -5.06
N MET A 397 10.28 10.23 -4.10
CA MET A 397 11.66 10.14 -3.63
C MET A 397 11.74 10.07 -2.12
N PRO A 398 11.79 8.88 -1.51
CA PRO A 398 12.17 8.75 -0.11
C PRO A 398 13.66 9.08 0.05
N LEU A 399 13.96 10.09 0.87
CA LEU A 399 15.32 10.63 1.11
C LEU A 399 15.72 10.54 2.59
N ARG A 400 15.05 9.70 3.38
CA ARG A 400 15.37 9.50 4.80
C ARG A 400 16.71 8.82 5.02
N ARG A 401 17.16 8.04 4.05
CA ARG A 401 18.45 7.36 4.10
C ARG A 401 19.59 8.30 3.76
N LYS A 402 20.68 8.20 4.51
CA LYS A 402 21.89 8.98 4.27
C LYS A 402 22.79 8.36 3.19
N ASP A 403 22.66 7.06 2.97
CA ASP A 403 23.53 6.25 2.12
C ASP A 403 22.96 5.99 0.71
N GLN A 404 21.63 6.18 0.53
CA GLN A 404 20.93 5.83 -0.71
C GLN A 404 19.75 6.75 -0.97
N ALA A 405 19.53 7.10 -2.24
CA ALA A 405 18.26 7.65 -2.73
C ALA A 405 17.55 6.64 -3.62
N THR A 406 16.23 6.62 -3.56
CA THR A 406 15.38 5.79 -4.41
C THR A 406 14.37 6.68 -5.13
N LEU A 407 14.26 6.51 -6.44
CA LEU A 407 13.32 7.21 -7.30
C LEU A 407 12.28 6.22 -7.81
N ILE A 408 11.02 6.54 -7.62
CA ILE A 408 9.88 5.69 -7.93
C ILE A 408 8.97 6.46 -8.88
N GLY A 409 8.93 6.05 -10.13
CA GLY A 409 8.06 6.65 -11.15
C GLY A 409 6.65 6.12 -11.04
N ILE A 410 5.67 7.02 -11.12
CA ILE A 410 4.25 6.70 -11.21
C ILE A 410 3.70 7.39 -12.45
N SER A 411 3.12 6.63 -13.36
CA SER A 411 2.44 7.21 -14.54
C SER A 411 0.95 6.87 -14.55
N SER A 412 0.18 7.74 -15.20
CA SER A 412 -1.24 7.47 -15.43
C SER A 412 -1.42 6.16 -16.21
N PRO A 413 -2.52 5.45 -16.01
CA PRO A 413 -2.81 4.26 -16.80
C PRO A 413 -2.99 4.63 -18.27
N THR A 414 -2.79 3.66 -19.15
CA THR A 414 -3.16 3.85 -20.57
C THR A 414 -4.62 4.32 -20.65
N PRO A 415 -4.94 5.31 -21.49
CA PRO A 415 -6.31 5.78 -21.64
C PRO A 415 -7.25 4.60 -21.88
N GLY A 416 -8.12 4.36 -20.94
CA GLY A 416 -9.12 3.30 -20.93
C GLY A 416 -10.41 3.84 -20.32
N LYS A 417 -11.39 2.98 -20.15
CA LYS A 417 -12.62 3.38 -19.47
C LYS A 417 -12.30 3.72 -18.00
N LYS A 418 -12.39 5.00 -17.67
CA LYS A 418 -12.40 5.39 -16.26
C LYS A 418 -13.66 4.81 -15.60
N PRO A 419 -13.57 4.31 -14.35
CA PRO A 419 -14.77 3.86 -13.64
C PRO A 419 -15.80 5.00 -13.56
N ALA A 420 -17.08 4.63 -13.51
CA ALA A 420 -18.19 5.59 -13.46
C ALA A 420 -18.23 6.39 -12.15
N HIS A 421 -17.56 5.93 -11.11
CA HIS A 421 -17.45 6.57 -9.80
C HIS A 421 -16.00 6.91 -9.51
N ASP A 422 -15.78 7.89 -8.63
CA ASP A 422 -14.44 8.26 -8.18
C ASP A 422 -13.80 7.09 -7.39
N PRO A 423 -12.71 6.49 -7.89
CA PRO A 423 -12.06 5.37 -7.21
C PRO A 423 -11.42 5.77 -5.87
N PHE A 424 -11.28 7.06 -5.60
CA PHE A 424 -10.69 7.62 -4.39
C PHE A 424 -11.74 8.20 -3.43
N GLY A 425 -13.02 8.08 -3.77
CA GLY A 425 -14.12 8.47 -2.88
C GLY A 425 -14.07 7.70 -1.56
N VAL A 426 -14.54 8.34 -0.49
CA VAL A 426 -14.62 7.74 0.84
C VAL A 426 -16.02 7.21 1.07
N ASP A 427 -16.13 5.89 1.12
CA ASP A 427 -17.34 5.15 1.44
C ASP A 427 -16.96 4.06 2.44
N LEU A 428 -16.95 4.43 3.70
CA LEU A 428 -16.57 3.58 4.82
C LEU A 428 -17.82 3.13 5.59
N LEU A 429 -17.76 1.95 6.19
CA LEU A 429 -18.80 1.48 7.08
C LEU A 429 -19.03 2.49 8.21
N PRO A 430 -20.29 2.82 8.54
CA PRO A 430 -20.60 3.65 9.69
C PRO A 430 -20.04 3.01 10.95
N GLN A 431 -19.42 3.81 11.82
CA GLN A 431 -19.07 3.33 13.15
C GLN A 431 -20.36 2.97 13.88
N THR A 432 -20.48 1.75 14.35
CA THR A 432 -21.41 1.46 15.44
C THR A 432 -20.89 2.21 16.65
N ALA A 433 -21.58 3.29 17.01
CA ALA A 433 -21.28 4.03 18.22
C ALA A 433 -21.38 3.07 19.41
N SER A 434 -20.25 2.71 19.98
CA SER A 434 -20.20 2.08 21.27
C SER A 434 -20.52 3.16 22.30
N GLY A 435 -21.72 3.15 22.86
CA GLY A 435 -22.07 3.89 24.06
C GLY A 435 -23.10 5.02 23.90
N ASP A 436 -24.26 4.79 24.46
CA ASP A 436 -25.19 5.75 25.07
C ASP A 436 -25.58 7.05 24.33
N GLY A 437 -26.11 6.91 23.13
CA GLY A 437 -26.97 7.95 22.54
C GLY A 437 -28.34 7.35 22.20
N PRO A 438 -29.45 8.09 22.31
CA PRO A 438 -30.74 7.58 21.90
C PRO A 438 -30.72 7.22 20.40
N PRO A 439 -31.39 6.12 19.98
CA PRO A 439 -31.34 5.67 18.59
C PRO A 439 -31.87 6.77 17.66
N PRO A 440 -31.21 7.00 16.50
CA PRO A 440 -31.75 7.89 15.51
C PRO A 440 -33.12 7.41 15.04
N SER A 441 -34.07 8.32 14.99
CA SER A 441 -35.43 8.08 14.49
C SER A 441 -35.41 7.36 13.15
N ALA A 442 -36.12 6.25 13.08
CA ALA A 442 -36.18 5.37 11.93
C ALA A 442 -36.65 6.11 10.67
N ALA A 443 -35.80 6.15 9.65
CA ALA A 443 -36.23 6.40 8.28
C ALA A 443 -37.04 5.19 7.77
N PRO A 444 -38.04 5.39 6.89
CA PRO A 444 -38.94 4.31 6.50
C PRO A 444 -38.20 3.20 5.75
N ALA A 445 -38.43 1.97 6.20
CA ALA A 445 -37.82 0.75 5.68
C ALA A 445 -38.15 0.54 4.18
N ALA A 446 -37.12 0.34 3.38
CA ALA A 446 -37.27 -0.22 2.05
C ALA A 446 -37.72 -1.70 2.15
N PRO A 447 -38.51 -2.22 1.20
CA PRO A 447 -39.12 -3.54 1.34
C PRO A 447 -38.07 -4.64 1.33
N ALA A 448 -38.13 -5.49 2.34
CA ALA A 448 -37.26 -6.64 2.53
C ALA A 448 -37.38 -7.63 1.37
N SER A 449 -36.30 -7.86 0.67
CA SER A 449 -36.10 -9.02 -0.19
C SER A 449 -35.96 -10.26 0.69
N ARG A 450 -36.91 -11.16 0.60
CA ARG A 450 -36.90 -12.47 1.27
C ARG A 450 -35.89 -13.37 0.59
N LEU A 451 -34.77 -13.65 1.27
CA LEU A 451 -34.04 -14.93 1.17
C LEU A 451 -32.94 -14.94 2.25
N ALA A 452 -33.38 -15.11 3.50
CA ALA A 452 -32.50 -15.51 4.59
C ALA A 452 -32.73 -16.97 4.89
N THR A 453 -31.93 -17.85 4.32
CA THR A 453 -31.85 -19.23 4.76
C THR A 453 -30.93 -19.24 5.98
N ARG A 454 -31.51 -19.53 7.14
CA ARG A 454 -30.80 -19.73 8.40
C ARG A 454 -29.79 -20.87 8.25
N LEU A 455 -28.53 -20.62 8.51
CA LEU A 455 -27.53 -21.64 8.79
C LEU A 455 -27.65 -22.06 10.27
N PRO A 456 -27.49 -23.35 10.58
CA PRO A 456 -27.52 -23.84 11.96
C PRO A 456 -26.28 -23.34 12.74
N PRO A 457 -26.41 -23.16 14.08
CA PRO A 457 -25.28 -22.73 14.90
C PRO A 457 -24.37 -23.93 15.21
N GLY A 458 -23.08 -23.67 15.08
CA GLY A 458 -22.02 -24.47 15.68
C GLY A 458 -21.34 -25.45 14.74
N GLU A 459 -20.17 -25.01 14.29
CA GLU A 459 -18.96 -25.83 14.22
C GLU A 459 -17.76 -24.89 14.12
N ASP A 460 -16.97 -24.84 15.18
CA ASP A 460 -15.65 -24.20 15.23
C ASP A 460 -14.73 -24.97 14.27
N TYR A 461 -14.31 -24.29 13.20
CA TYR A 461 -13.27 -24.82 12.33
C TYR A 461 -11.92 -24.50 12.91
N ALA A 462 -11.33 -25.47 13.59
CA ALA A 462 -9.92 -25.49 13.92
C ALA A 462 -9.10 -25.44 12.63
N LEU A 463 -8.27 -24.42 12.51
CA LEU A 463 -7.23 -24.33 11.49
C LEU A 463 -6.13 -25.34 11.84
N GLU A 464 -6.17 -26.53 11.25
CA GLU A 464 -5.00 -27.39 11.21
C GLU A 464 -4.05 -26.96 10.11
N GLU A 465 -2.79 -26.93 10.49
CA GLU A 465 -1.58 -26.51 9.81
C GLU A 465 -1.42 -27.05 8.36
N PHE A 466 -0.97 -26.16 7.51
CA PHE A 466 -0.23 -26.48 6.28
C PHE A 466 1.10 -25.71 6.21
#